data_25753ab17a17a50f76f427633f50fe55
#
_entry.id   25753ab17a17a50f76f427633f50fe55
#
_cell.length_a   1.000
_cell.length_b   1.000
_cell.length_c   1.000
_cell.angle_alpha   90.00
_cell.angle_beta   90.00
_cell.angle_gamma   90.00
#
_symmetry.space_group_name_H-M   'P 1'
#
loop_
_entity.id
_entity.type
_entity.pdbx_description
1 polymer ?
#
loop_
_entity_poly.entity_id
_entity_poly.type
_entity_poly.pdbx_seq_one_letter_code
_entity_poly.pdbx_strand_id
1 'polypeptide(L)'
;MSNEVENTGKILIYQNEKGDTRIDVYFESDTIWMTQKAMCELYQVAKSSVSEHISNIFKDGELEPEATVRKFRTVQIEGTRQVTRERDYYNLDMILAVGYRVRSNVGIHFRRWASGVLTEYMKKGFALNDERLRNPREFGADYFDELLERIRDIRASEKRVYQKVKEIFALSVDYDSKSQVAQNFFKSVQNKLEYAATGHTAPELIANRADAFKDNMGLTSFKGVKVRRSDVTVAKNYMTHEEISTLNLIVNMYLDYAELQAKGHNPMHMADWESKLGDFLRFNGREVLENFGTVKREVAEKLALEQYEQYDANRRVLEASDDVDELTADVKRLKP
;
A
#
# COMPACT_ATOMS: atom_id res chain seq x y z
N MET A 1 -27.19 19.77 -11.15
CA MET A 1 -27.20 19.58 -9.69
C MET A 1 -25.94 20.23 -9.18
N SER A 2 -26.10 21.37 -8.49
CA SER A 2 -25.02 22.22 -8.03
C SER A 2 -24.37 21.57 -6.80
N ASN A 3 -23.13 21.10 -6.93
CA ASN A 3 -22.32 20.77 -5.78
C ASN A 3 -21.93 22.09 -5.09
N GLU A 4 -22.66 22.48 -4.06
CA GLU A 4 -22.22 23.44 -3.07
C GLU A 4 -21.15 22.72 -2.24
N VAL A 5 -19.92 23.17 -2.37
CA VAL A 5 -18.76 22.54 -1.73
C VAL A 5 -18.59 23.17 -0.35
N GLU A 6 -19.13 22.53 0.67
CA GLU A 6 -18.79 22.75 2.08
C GLU A 6 -17.57 21.91 2.53
N ASN A 7 -16.44 22.01 1.84
CA ASN A 7 -15.24 21.32 2.30
C ASN A 7 -14.03 22.25 2.31
N THR A 8 -14.18 23.41 3.00
CA THR A 8 -13.05 24.28 3.31
C THR A 8 -12.37 23.79 4.58
N GLY A 9 -11.25 23.11 4.41
CA GLY A 9 -10.36 22.75 5.52
C GLY A 9 -9.27 23.81 5.69
N LYS A 10 -8.82 24.03 6.94
CA LYS A 10 -7.59 24.79 7.20
C LYS A 10 -6.45 23.81 7.31
N ILE A 11 -5.54 23.79 6.34
CA ILE A 11 -4.31 23.01 6.46
C ILE A 11 -3.16 23.85 6.94
N LEU A 12 -2.41 23.26 7.86
CA LEU A 12 -1.06 23.63 8.18
C LEU A 12 -0.11 22.97 7.17
N ILE A 13 0.22 23.68 6.08
CA ILE A 13 1.20 23.15 5.12
C ILE A 13 2.62 23.26 5.71
N TYR A 14 2.85 24.28 6.55
CA TYR A 14 4.14 24.57 7.12
C TYR A 14 3.98 25.45 8.38
N GLN A 15 4.65 25.07 9.50
CA GLN A 15 4.77 25.92 10.67
C GLN A 15 6.01 26.82 10.53
N ASN A 16 5.81 28.13 10.56
CA ASN A 16 6.94 29.04 10.77
C ASN A 16 7.37 29.01 12.25
N GLU A 17 8.52 29.59 12.58
CA GLU A 17 9.05 29.65 13.96
C GLU A 17 8.10 30.33 14.97
N LYS A 18 7.02 30.98 14.50
CA LYS A 18 5.98 31.63 15.31
C LYS A 18 4.68 30.81 15.41
N GLY A 19 4.62 29.63 14.77
CA GLY A 19 3.56 28.65 15.01
C GLY A 19 2.25 28.83 14.25
N ASP A 20 2.00 29.91 13.48
CA ASP A 20 0.66 30.28 13.09
C ASP A 20 0.44 30.70 11.62
N THR A 21 0.86 29.89 10.64
CA THR A 21 0.38 30.14 9.29
C THR A 21 -0.69 29.12 8.92
N ARG A 22 -1.95 29.37 9.30
CA ARG A 22 -3.13 28.62 8.84
C ARG A 22 -3.64 29.27 7.56
N ILE A 23 -3.70 28.51 6.47
CA ILE A 23 -4.15 28.99 5.16
C ILE A 23 -5.37 28.18 4.74
N ASP A 24 -6.39 28.89 4.25
CA ASP A 24 -7.60 28.27 3.75
C ASP A 24 -7.29 27.53 2.45
N VAL A 25 -7.58 26.24 2.44
CA VAL A 25 -7.39 25.34 1.30
C VAL A 25 -8.65 24.56 1.03
N TYR A 26 -8.79 24.13 -0.20
CA TYR A 26 -9.86 23.22 -0.63
C TYR A 26 -9.32 21.81 -0.70
N PHE A 27 -10.07 20.84 -0.12
CA PHE A 27 -9.81 19.42 -0.28
C PHE A 27 -10.76 18.84 -1.31
N GLU A 28 -10.25 18.28 -2.38
CA GLU A 28 -11.02 17.54 -3.36
C GLU A 28 -10.14 16.49 -4.04
N SER A 29 -10.66 15.28 -4.22
CA SER A 29 -9.96 14.18 -4.92
C SER A 29 -8.57 13.88 -4.35
N ASP A 30 -8.47 13.78 -3.01
CA ASP A 30 -7.24 13.48 -2.25
C ASP A 30 -6.10 14.48 -2.45
N THR A 31 -6.39 15.68 -2.97
CA THR A 31 -5.40 16.74 -3.12
C THR A 31 -5.89 18.06 -2.55
N ILE A 32 -4.96 18.98 -2.42
CA ILE A 32 -5.19 20.33 -1.91
C ILE A 32 -5.26 21.29 -3.09
N TRP A 33 -6.24 22.19 -3.05
CA TRP A 33 -6.41 23.24 -4.02
C TRP A 33 -6.29 24.61 -3.37
N MET A 34 -5.52 25.51 -3.95
CA MET A 34 -5.25 26.84 -3.41
C MET A 34 -5.32 27.90 -4.49
N THR A 35 -5.85 29.10 -4.14
CA THR A 35 -5.82 30.24 -5.04
C THR A 35 -4.42 30.85 -5.10
N GLN A 36 -4.11 31.57 -6.20
CA GLN A 36 -2.89 32.33 -6.30
C GLN A 36 -2.72 33.34 -5.15
N LYS A 37 -3.82 33.96 -4.67
CA LYS A 37 -3.79 34.86 -3.52
C LYS A 37 -3.31 34.16 -2.26
N ALA A 38 -3.86 32.97 -1.98
CA ALA A 38 -3.45 32.15 -0.84
C ALA A 38 -1.98 31.71 -0.94
N MET A 39 -1.48 31.40 -2.14
CA MET A 39 -0.04 31.15 -2.34
C MET A 39 0.84 32.37 -2.05
N CYS A 40 0.38 33.60 -2.40
CA CYS A 40 1.10 34.82 -2.04
C CYS A 40 1.20 35.00 -0.53
N GLU A 41 0.11 34.71 0.18
CA GLU A 41 0.05 34.78 1.65
C GLU A 41 0.93 33.69 2.28
N LEU A 42 0.86 32.44 1.77
CA LEU A 42 1.67 31.31 2.20
C LEU A 42 3.17 31.60 2.12
N TYR A 43 3.62 32.06 0.97
CA TYR A 43 5.05 32.27 0.71
C TYR A 43 5.53 33.69 1.00
N GLN A 44 4.63 34.60 1.41
CA GLN A 44 4.91 36.01 1.68
C GLN A 44 5.64 36.70 0.52
N VAL A 45 5.09 36.54 -0.68
CA VAL A 45 5.63 37.14 -1.93
C VAL A 45 4.55 37.90 -2.68
N ALA A 46 4.97 38.81 -3.54
CA ALA A 46 4.06 39.58 -4.38
C ALA A 46 3.35 38.70 -5.42
N LYS A 47 2.13 39.11 -5.82
CA LYS A 47 1.34 38.42 -6.82
C LYS A 47 2.08 38.28 -8.15
N SER A 48 2.85 39.30 -8.56
CA SER A 48 3.64 39.25 -9.79
C SER A 48 4.67 38.12 -9.77
N SER A 49 5.32 37.88 -8.62
CA SER A 49 6.28 36.78 -8.46
C SER A 49 5.63 35.40 -8.59
N VAL A 50 4.48 35.21 -7.94
CA VAL A 50 3.73 33.92 -8.07
C VAL A 50 3.25 33.71 -9.51
N SER A 51 2.72 34.77 -10.16
CA SER A 51 2.29 34.71 -11.56
C SER A 51 3.43 34.32 -12.51
N GLU A 52 4.60 34.91 -12.30
CA GLU A 52 5.79 34.63 -13.09
C GLU A 52 6.24 33.17 -12.91
N HIS A 53 6.28 32.68 -11.66
CA HIS A 53 6.63 31.29 -11.40
C HIS A 53 5.65 30.31 -12.03
N ILE A 54 4.33 30.53 -11.90
CA ILE A 54 3.31 29.69 -12.54
C ILE A 54 3.49 29.68 -14.05
N SER A 55 3.68 30.86 -14.67
CA SER A 55 3.90 30.96 -16.12
C SER A 55 5.14 30.19 -16.57
N ASN A 56 6.26 30.32 -15.81
CA ASN A 56 7.49 29.60 -16.14
C ASN A 56 7.37 28.10 -15.95
N ILE A 57 6.66 27.61 -14.90
CA ILE A 57 6.39 26.18 -14.69
C ILE A 57 5.68 25.56 -15.90
N PHE A 58 4.65 26.23 -16.39
CA PHE A 58 3.93 25.76 -17.60
C PHE A 58 4.78 25.87 -18.86
N LYS A 59 5.53 26.96 -19.03
CA LYS A 59 6.41 27.17 -20.17
C LYS A 59 7.54 26.15 -20.25
N ASP A 60 8.10 25.77 -19.09
CA ASP A 60 9.18 24.79 -18.96
C ASP A 60 8.64 23.33 -19.13
N GLY A 61 7.32 23.14 -19.21
CA GLY A 61 6.69 21.82 -19.29
C GLY A 61 6.83 20.98 -18.01
N GLU A 62 7.06 21.64 -16.86
CA GLU A 62 7.17 20.95 -15.56
C GLU A 62 5.80 20.41 -15.12
N LEU A 63 4.72 21.16 -15.37
CA LEU A 63 3.34 20.77 -15.09
C LEU A 63 2.43 21.18 -16.26
N GLU A 64 1.35 20.37 -16.45
CA GLU A 64 0.33 20.64 -17.46
C GLU A 64 -0.83 21.44 -16.87
N PRO A 65 -1.33 22.51 -17.54
CA PRO A 65 -2.40 23.34 -17.02
C PRO A 65 -3.69 22.56 -16.75
N GLU A 66 -4.06 21.61 -17.64
CA GLU A 66 -5.27 20.80 -17.54
C GLU A 66 -5.31 19.91 -16.31
N ALA A 67 -4.14 19.46 -15.85
CA ALA A 67 -3.98 18.61 -14.66
C ALA A 67 -3.86 19.41 -13.36
N THR A 68 -3.43 20.68 -13.45
CA THR A 68 -3.02 21.48 -12.28
C THR A 68 -3.91 22.66 -11.97
N VAL A 69 -4.77 23.08 -12.88
CA VAL A 69 -5.69 24.23 -12.70
C VAL A 69 -7.13 23.81 -12.79
N ARG A 70 -7.93 24.22 -11.81
CA ARG A 70 -9.39 24.07 -11.84
C ARG A 70 -10.07 25.38 -11.48
N LYS A 71 -11.27 25.60 -12.06
CA LYS A 71 -12.11 26.74 -11.75
C LYS A 71 -13.16 26.33 -10.72
N PHE A 72 -13.14 27.02 -9.59
CA PHE A 72 -14.16 26.86 -8.56
C PHE A 72 -15.03 28.12 -8.46
N ARG A 73 -16.31 27.92 -8.23
CA ARG A 73 -17.25 29.01 -7.96
C ARG A 73 -17.20 29.36 -6.49
N THR A 74 -16.81 30.58 -6.17
CA THR A 74 -16.80 31.11 -4.80
C THR A 74 -17.84 32.20 -4.67
N VAL A 75 -18.65 32.13 -3.60
CA VAL A 75 -19.60 33.17 -3.23
C VAL A 75 -18.91 34.13 -2.27
N GLN A 76 -18.88 35.41 -2.63
CA GLN A 76 -18.34 36.47 -1.78
C GLN A 76 -19.44 37.48 -1.46
N ILE A 77 -19.46 37.95 -0.21
CA ILE A 77 -20.37 39.03 0.20
C ILE A 77 -19.66 40.35 -0.05
N GLU A 78 -20.12 41.11 -1.06
CA GLU A 78 -19.66 42.46 -1.34
C GLU A 78 -20.74 43.45 -0.88
N GLY A 79 -20.53 44.03 0.29
CA GLY A 79 -21.55 44.85 0.95
C GLY A 79 -22.77 44.02 1.36
N THR A 80 -23.94 44.27 0.75
CA THR A 80 -25.20 43.54 1.01
C THR A 80 -25.52 42.49 -0.07
N ARG A 81 -24.66 42.30 -1.07
CA ARG A 81 -24.92 41.41 -2.21
C ARG A 81 -23.99 40.18 -2.19
N GLN A 82 -24.56 39.02 -2.44
CA GLN A 82 -23.80 37.81 -2.75
C GLN A 82 -23.38 37.86 -4.22
N VAL A 83 -22.08 37.80 -4.47
CA VAL A 83 -21.51 37.77 -5.81
C VAL A 83 -20.80 36.45 -6.00
N THR A 84 -21.22 35.66 -6.98
CA THR A 84 -20.56 34.42 -7.38
C THR A 84 -19.46 34.73 -8.38
N ARG A 85 -18.23 34.34 -8.09
CA ARG A 85 -17.08 34.49 -9.01
C ARG A 85 -16.42 33.15 -9.24
N GLU A 86 -16.04 32.87 -10.49
CA GLU A 86 -15.15 31.77 -10.82
C GLU A 86 -13.69 32.21 -10.59
N ARG A 87 -12.94 31.38 -9.87
CA ARG A 87 -11.52 31.61 -9.60
C ARG A 87 -10.71 30.38 -9.94
N ASP A 88 -9.51 30.61 -10.45
CA ASP A 88 -8.54 29.56 -10.68
C ASP A 88 -7.94 29.13 -9.35
N TYR A 89 -7.95 27.81 -9.13
CA TYR A 89 -7.29 27.12 -8.04
C TYR A 89 -6.22 26.21 -8.64
N TYR A 90 -5.17 26.06 -7.92
CA TYR A 90 -3.99 25.28 -8.28
C TYR A 90 -3.85 24.12 -7.30
N ASN A 91 -3.49 22.94 -7.81
CA ASN A 91 -3.33 21.74 -7.01
C ASN A 91 -2.03 21.75 -6.18
N LEU A 92 -1.83 20.70 -5.38
CA LEU A 92 -0.66 20.57 -4.53
C LEU A 92 0.66 20.61 -5.31
N ASP A 93 0.71 20.02 -6.51
CA ASP A 93 1.93 19.98 -7.32
C ASP A 93 2.39 21.41 -7.69
N MET A 94 1.45 22.26 -8.12
CA MET A 94 1.74 23.67 -8.40
C MET A 94 2.18 24.44 -7.13
N ILE A 95 1.52 24.19 -6.01
CA ILE A 95 1.88 24.81 -4.73
C ILE A 95 3.34 24.48 -4.36
N LEU A 96 3.72 23.20 -4.46
CA LEU A 96 5.06 22.73 -4.20
C LEU A 96 6.09 23.34 -5.19
N ALA A 97 5.81 23.30 -6.50
CA ALA A 97 6.68 23.83 -7.54
C ALA A 97 6.97 25.32 -7.34
N VAL A 98 5.94 26.12 -7.01
CA VAL A 98 6.12 27.55 -6.66
C VAL A 98 6.98 27.69 -5.39
N GLY A 99 6.74 26.87 -4.37
CA GLY A 99 7.49 26.90 -3.09
C GLY A 99 8.98 26.65 -3.26
N TYR A 100 9.37 25.81 -4.21
CA TYR A 100 10.78 25.58 -4.54
C TYR A 100 11.43 26.77 -5.27
N ARG A 101 10.65 27.59 -5.99
CA ARG A 101 11.15 28.70 -6.84
C ARG A 101 11.17 30.06 -6.13
N VAL A 102 10.28 30.29 -5.15
CA VAL A 102 10.16 31.59 -4.48
C VAL A 102 11.41 31.96 -3.66
N ARG A 103 11.80 33.24 -3.76
CA ARG A 103 12.94 33.81 -3.03
C ARG A 103 12.47 34.62 -1.83
N SER A 104 11.95 33.93 -0.79
CA SER A 104 11.54 34.55 0.47
C SER A 104 12.09 33.76 1.65
N ASN A 105 12.09 34.37 2.85
CA ASN A 105 12.45 33.65 4.07
C ASN A 105 11.54 32.44 4.29
N VAL A 106 10.24 32.58 4.04
CA VAL A 106 9.27 31.47 4.12
C VAL A 106 9.61 30.38 3.10
N GLY A 107 9.99 30.74 1.87
CA GLY A 107 10.45 29.78 0.87
C GLY A 107 11.72 29.02 1.29
N ILE A 108 12.65 29.67 2.02
CA ILE A 108 13.83 29.00 2.60
C ILE A 108 13.39 27.95 3.64
N HIS A 109 12.50 28.33 4.55
CA HIS A 109 12.00 27.42 5.58
C HIS A 109 11.22 26.26 4.97
N PHE A 110 10.35 26.53 3.98
CA PHE A 110 9.63 25.51 3.23
C PHE A 110 10.58 24.48 2.59
N ARG A 111 11.61 24.94 1.86
CA ARG A 111 12.60 24.04 1.24
C ARG A 111 13.38 23.22 2.27
N ARG A 112 13.74 23.81 3.42
CA ARG A 112 14.41 23.10 4.51
C ARG A 112 13.53 22.00 5.09
N TRP A 113 12.26 22.30 5.33
CA TRP A 113 11.28 21.32 5.79
C TRP A 113 11.09 20.20 4.76
N ALA A 114 10.81 20.53 3.50
CA ALA A 114 10.62 19.55 2.44
C ALA A 114 11.86 18.67 2.24
N SER A 115 13.07 19.27 2.28
CA SER A 115 14.32 18.52 2.23
C SER A 115 14.50 17.62 3.45
N GLY A 116 14.05 18.03 4.62
CA GLY A 116 14.04 17.21 5.84
C GLY A 116 13.20 15.94 5.67
N VAL A 117 11.95 16.09 5.22
CA VAL A 117 11.03 14.98 4.95
C VAL A 117 11.61 14.04 3.90
N LEU A 118 12.11 14.57 2.79
CA LEU A 118 12.70 13.77 1.72
C LEU A 118 13.96 13.03 2.21
N THR A 119 14.82 13.70 2.99
CA THR A 119 16.01 13.09 3.57
C THR A 119 15.64 11.95 4.52
N GLU A 120 14.62 12.11 5.32
CA GLU A 120 14.13 11.07 6.22
C GLU A 120 13.63 9.87 5.41
N TYR A 121 12.79 10.11 4.39
CA TYR A 121 12.31 9.08 3.50
C TYR A 121 13.45 8.33 2.78
N MET A 122 14.43 9.04 2.24
CA MET A 122 15.58 8.42 1.56
C MET A 122 16.45 7.59 2.50
N LYS A 123 16.62 8.01 3.75
CA LYS A 123 17.45 7.29 4.73
C LYS A 123 16.73 6.10 5.36
N LYS A 124 15.45 6.25 5.70
CA LYS A 124 14.67 5.28 6.47
C LYS A 124 13.71 4.45 5.62
N GLY A 125 13.33 4.93 4.42
CA GLY A 125 12.29 4.37 3.58
C GLY A 125 10.87 4.77 3.98
N PHE A 126 10.71 5.66 4.96
CA PHE A 126 9.45 6.24 5.38
C PHE A 126 9.66 7.62 6.01
N ALA A 127 8.61 8.44 6.00
CA ALA A 127 8.48 9.67 6.77
C ALA A 127 7.04 9.73 7.30
N LEU A 128 6.85 9.99 8.60
CA LEU A 128 5.55 9.98 9.26
C LEU A 128 5.26 11.34 9.91
N ASN A 129 4.02 11.77 9.81
CA ASN A 129 3.51 12.90 10.58
C ASN A 129 2.73 12.36 11.79
N ASP A 130 3.43 12.16 12.90
CA ASP A 130 2.87 11.57 14.12
C ASP A 130 1.69 12.38 14.67
N GLU A 131 1.73 13.71 14.56
CA GLU A 131 0.67 14.59 15.04
C GLU A 131 -0.62 14.38 14.23
N ARG A 132 -0.52 14.32 12.91
CA ARG A 132 -1.64 14.05 12.03
C ARG A 132 -2.24 12.66 12.27
N LEU A 133 -1.39 11.65 12.46
CA LEU A 133 -1.83 10.27 12.71
C LEU A 133 -2.51 10.10 14.07
N ARG A 134 -2.12 10.91 15.08
CA ARG A 134 -2.79 10.90 16.39
C ARG A 134 -4.09 11.68 16.41
N ASN A 135 -4.24 12.71 15.57
CA ASN A 135 -5.38 13.62 15.54
C ASN A 135 -6.01 13.72 14.14
N PRO A 136 -6.57 12.63 13.59
CA PRO A 136 -7.04 12.58 12.20
C PRO A 136 -8.16 13.58 11.89
N ARG A 137 -9.00 13.92 12.89
CA ARG A 137 -10.17 14.81 12.70
C ARG A 137 -9.81 16.23 12.28
N GLU A 138 -8.60 16.68 12.55
CA GLU A 138 -8.14 18.03 12.18
C GLU A 138 -7.66 18.12 10.71
N PHE A 139 -7.41 16.99 10.05
CA PHE A 139 -6.65 16.93 8.81
C PHE A 139 -7.34 16.19 7.65
N GLY A 140 -8.64 15.95 7.73
CA GLY A 140 -9.41 15.27 6.67
C GLY A 140 -9.50 13.76 6.85
N ALA A 141 -9.24 12.96 5.81
CA ALA A 141 -9.38 11.51 5.87
C ALA A 141 -8.40 10.86 6.86
N ASP A 142 -8.88 9.83 7.55
CA ASP A 142 -8.07 9.04 8.48
C ASP A 142 -7.33 7.94 7.70
N TYR A 143 -6.00 8.06 7.63
CA TYR A 143 -5.12 7.08 6.98
C TYR A 143 -4.44 6.14 7.97
N PHE A 144 -4.88 6.13 9.24
CA PHE A 144 -4.23 5.31 10.26
C PHE A 144 -4.40 3.82 10.01
N ASP A 145 -5.58 3.40 9.56
CA ASP A 145 -5.85 2.00 9.23
C ASP A 145 -5.04 1.53 8.03
N GLU A 146 -4.90 2.37 6.99
CA GLU A 146 -4.03 2.10 5.84
C GLU A 146 -2.57 1.91 6.27
N LEU A 147 -2.07 2.80 7.14
CA LEU A 147 -0.71 2.68 7.69
C LEU A 147 -0.53 1.38 8.47
N LEU A 148 -1.51 1.03 9.32
CA LEU A 148 -1.46 -0.21 10.09
C LEU A 148 -1.44 -1.44 9.20
N GLU A 149 -2.25 -1.48 8.15
CA GLU A 149 -2.28 -2.57 7.18
C GLU A 149 -0.93 -2.70 6.47
N ARG A 150 -0.38 -1.59 6.01
CA ARG A 150 0.94 -1.56 5.36
C ARG A 150 2.08 -2.03 6.28
N ILE A 151 2.04 -1.64 7.55
CA ILE A 151 3.01 -2.12 8.56
C ILE A 151 2.85 -3.64 8.79
N ARG A 152 1.61 -4.13 8.88
CA ARG A 152 1.32 -5.56 9.02
C ARG A 152 1.85 -6.36 7.84
N ASP A 153 1.63 -5.89 6.63
CA ASP A 153 2.13 -6.53 5.40
C ASP A 153 3.66 -6.60 5.37
N ILE A 154 4.34 -5.51 5.74
CA ILE A 154 5.80 -5.47 5.81
C ILE A 154 6.32 -6.47 6.85
N ARG A 155 5.70 -6.53 8.05
CA ARG A 155 6.09 -7.48 9.11
C ARG A 155 5.81 -8.91 8.71
N ALA A 156 4.68 -9.17 8.07
CA ALA A 156 4.25 -10.50 7.64
C ALA A 156 4.91 -10.97 6.33
N SER A 157 5.77 -10.15 5.70
CA SER A 157 6.53 -10.63 4.53
C SER A 157 7.39 -11.84 4.91
N GLU A 158 7.40 -12.89 4.07
CA GLU A 158 8.08 -14.16 4.33
C GLU A 158 9.49 -14.00 4.91
N LYS A 159 10.27 -13.10 4.30
CA LYS A 159 11.65 -12.85 4.73
C LYS A 159 11.72 -12.28 6.15
N ARG A 160 10.82 -11.36 6.52
CA ARG A 160 10.78 -10.73 7.84
C ARG A 160 10.24 -11.68 8.90
N VAL A 161 9.18 -12.42 8.58
CA VAL A 161 8.62 -13.46 9.47
C VAL A 161 9.68 -14.51 9.76
N TYR A 162 10.33 -15.04 8.72
CA TYR A 162 11.37 -16.06 8.88
C TYR A 162 12.53 -15.56 9.75
N GLN A 163 12.99 -14.32 9.54
CA GLN A 163 14.04 -13.73 10.37
C GLN A 163 13.60 -13.58 11.82
N LYS A 164 12.42 -13.04 12.09
CA LYS A 164 11.91 -12.86 13.46
C LYS A 164 11.65 -14.17 14.16
N VAL A 165 11.03 -15.13 13.50
CA VAL A 165 10.83 -16.47 14.02
C VAL A 165 12.19 -17.09 14.35
N LYS A 166 13.19 -16.98 13.48
CA LYS A 166 14.54 -17.48 13.73
C LYS A 166 15.21 -16.80 14.93
N GLU A 167 15.08 -15.47 15.07
CA GLU A 167 15.60 -14.71 16.21
C GLU A 167 14.97 -15.17 17.53
N ILE A 168 13.64 -15.37 17.56
CA ILE A 168 12.91 -15.82 18.74
C ILE A 168 13.30 -17.24 19.11
N PHE A 169 13.38 -18.15 18.14
CA PHE A 169 13.75 -19.54 18.39
C PHE A 169 15.23 -19.72 18.70
N ALA A 170 16.10 -18.82 18.27
CA ALA A 170 17.49 -18.79 18.71
C ALA A 170 17.64 -18.57 20.23
N LEU A 171 16.58 -18.13 20.91
CA LEU A 171 16.51 -18.03 22.36
C LEU A 171 16.06 -19.34 23.03
N SER A 172 15.69 -20.38 22.27
CA SER A 172 15.36 -21.69 22.82
C SER A 172 16.61 -22.41 23.30
N VAL A 173 16.47 -23.13 24.41
CA VAL A 173 17.57 -23.82 25.06
C VAL A 173 18.20 -24.92 24.18
N ASP A 174 17.37 -25.52 23.32
CA ASP A 174 17.69 -26.64 22.42
C ASP A 174 17.78 -26.23 20.93
N TYR A 175 17.95 -24.94 20.64
CA TYR A 175 18.01 -24.48 19.26
C TYR A 175 19.35 -24.79 18.60
N ASP A 176 19.31 -25.57 17.52
CA ASP A 176 20.41 -25.73 16.57
C ASP A 176 19.90 -25.39 15.15
N SER A 177 20.44 -24.32 14.57
CA SER A 177 20.03 -23.80 13.25
C SER A 177 20.26 -24.77 12.09
N LYS A 178 21.12 -25.77 12.25
CA LYS A 178 21.45 -26.79 11.25
C LYS A 178 20.68 -28.08 11.45
N SER A 179 19.96 -28.23 12.55
CA SER A 179 19.24 -29.45 12.87
C SER A 179 18.03 -29.64 11.94
N GLN A 180 17.73 -30.89 11.60
CA GLN A 180 16.50 -31.24 10.88
C GLN A 180 15.25 -30.88 11.71
N VAL A 181 15.37 -30.89 13.03
CA VAL A 181 14.31 -30.54 13.96
C VAL A 181 13.88 -29.07 13.77
N ALA A 182 14.86 -28.15 13.70
CA ALA A 182 14.57 -26.74 13.44
C ALA A 182 13.89 -26.51 12.08
N GLN A 183 14.36 -27.18 11.04
CA GLN A 183 13.76 -27.08 9.70
C GLN A 183 12.31 -27.60 9.68
N ASN A 184 12.05 -28.72 10.29
CA ASN A 184 10.71 -29.30 10.39
C ASN A 184 9.78 -28.42 11.21
N PHE A 185 10.29 -27.84 12.28
CA PHE A 185 9.55 -26.90 13.10
C PHE A 185 9.09 -25.67 12.30
N PHE A 186 9.97 -25.02 11.53
CA PHE A 186 9.58 -23.88 10.72
C PHE A 186 8.49 -24.23 9.69
N LYS A 187 8.58 -25.40 9.08
CA LYS A 187 7.53 -25.90 8.16
C LYS A 187 6.21 -26.12 8.88
N SER A 188 6.26 -26.70 10.09
CA SER A 188 5.06 -26.94 10.91
C SER A 188 4.38 -25.63 11.29
N VAL A 189 5.15 -24.64 11.76
CA VAL A 189 4.64 -23.30 12.11
C VAL A 189 3.98 -22.63 10.89
N GLN A 190 4.66 -22.62 9.74
CA GLN A 190 4.11 -22.04 8.52
C GLN A 190 2.79 -22.74 8.11
N ASN A 191 2.78 -24.04 8.06
CA ASN A 191 1.58 -24.79 7.67
C ASN A 191 0.40 -24.55 8.64
N LYS A 192 0.65 -24.51 9.96
CA LYS A 192 -0.39 -24.23 10.96
C LYS A 192 -0.96 -22.81 10.82
N LEU A 193 -0.11 -21.81 10.54
CA LEU A 193 -0.54 -20.42 10.34
C LEU A 193 -1.35 -20.27 9.03
N GLU A 194 -0.90 -20.87 7.94
CA GLU A 194 -1.62 -20.88 6.65
C GLU A 194 -2.98 -21.57 6.78
N TYR A 195 -3.01 -22.72 7.44
CA TYR A 195 -4.26 -23.47 7.71
C TYR A 195 -5.22 -22.66 8.59
N ALA A 196 -4.74 -22.02 9.63
CA ALA A 196 -5.56 -21.20 10.51
C ALA A 196 -6.19 -19.97 9.78
N ALA A 197 -5.56 -19.51 8.70
CA ALA A 197 -6.08 -18.41 7.90
C ALA A 197 -7.06 -18.86 6.80
N THR A 198 -6.86 -20.04 6.22
CA THR A 198 -7.53 -20.49 4.98
C THR A 198 -8.44 -21.71 5.15
N GLY A 199 -8.29 -22.46 6.26
CA GLY A 199 -8.93 -23.77 6.45
C GLY A 199 -8.35 -24.89 5.57
N HIS A 200 -7.23 -24.64 4.87
CA HIS A 200 -6.60 -25.58 3.95
C HIS A 200 -5.09 -25.62 4.15
N THR A 201 -4.48 -26.75 3.91
CA THR A 201 -3.03 -26.84 3.76
C THR A 201 -2.58 -26.26 2.42
N ALA A 202 -1.30 -25.90 2.29
CA ALA A 202 -0.75 -25.36 1.05
C ALA A 202 -1.02 -26.27 -0.19
N PRO A 203 -0.83 -27.61 -0.13
CA PRO A 203 -1.22 -28.48 -1.23
C PRO A 203 -2.73 -28.49 -1.54
N GLU A 204 -3.58 -28.45 -0.51
CA GLU A 204 -5.04 -28.40 -0.69
C GLU A 204 -5.49 -27.11 -1.35
N LEU A 205 -4.90 -25.95 -0.98
CA LEU A 205 -5.16 -24.67 -1.63
C LEU A 205 -4.86 -24.73 -3.13
N ILE A 206 -3.68 -25.24 -3.50
CA ILE A 206 -3.29 -25.40 -4.90
C ILE A 206 -4.27 -26.32 -5.62
N ALA A 207 -4.53 -27.52 -5.06
CA ALA A 207 -5.38 -28.52 -5.70
C ALA A 207 -6.84 -28.05 -5.90
N ASN A 208 -7.36 -27.26 -4.95
CA ASN A 208 -8.75 -26.80 -4.99
C ASN A 208 -8.96 -25.55 -5.86
N ARG A 209 -7.90 -24.76 -6.09
CA ARG A 209 -8.04 -23.44 -6.72
C ARG A 209 -7.38 -23.33 -8.07
N ALA A 210 -6.40 -24.17 -8.40
CA ALA A 210 -5.76 -24.19 -9.70
C ALA A 210 -6.75 -24.70 -10.77
N ASP A 211 -7.13 -23.81 -11.69
CA ASP A 211 -8.14 -24.08 -12.71
C ASP A 211 -7.79 -23.34 -14.01
N ALA A 212 -7.52 -24.09 -15.08
CA ALA A 212 -7.11 -23.57 -16.38
C ALA A 212 -8.16 -22.65 -17.03
N PHE A 213 -9.42 -22.73 -16.61
CA PHE A 213 -10.52 -21.96 -17.20
C PHE A 213 -10.87 -20.69 -16.40
N LYS A 214 -10.20 -20.47 -15.25
CA LYS A 214 -10.35 -19.25 -14.47
C LYS A 214 -9.37 -18.17 -14.90
N ASP A 215 -9.75 -16.93 -14.69
CA ASP A 215 -8.85 -15.79 -14.86
C ASP A 215 -7.58 -16.01 -14.05
N ASN A 216 -6.44 -15.79 -14.71
CA ASN A 216 -5.13 -16.02 -14.12
C ASN A 216 -4.95 -17.42 -13.50
N MET A 217 -5.67 -18.42 -14.00
CA MET A 217 -5.64 -19.80 -13.49
C MET A 217 -6.09 -19.92 -12.01
N GLY A 218 -6.89 -18.97 -11.53
CA GLY A 218 -7.33 -18.87 -10.14
C GLY A 218 -6.30 -18.23 -9.18
N LEU A 219 -5.16 -17.75 -9.69
CA LEU A 219 -4.20 -16.99 -8.89
C LEU A 219 -4.72 -15.57 -8.63
N THR A 220 -4.58 -15.12 -7.39
CA THR A 220 -4.91 -13.76 -6.95
C THR A 220 -3.71 -12.83 -6.97
N SER A 221 -2.49 -13.38 -6.90
CA SER A 221 -1.25 -12.63 -6.98
C SER A 221 -0.15 -13.40 -7.71
N PHE A 222 0.66 -12.70 -8.52
CA PHE A 222 1.82 -13.26 -9.23
C PHE A 222 2.76 -12.15 -9.68
N LYS A 223 3.99 -12.50 -10.08
CA LYS A 223 4.98 -11.52 -10.51
C LYS A 223 4.85 -11.20 -12.00
N GLY A 224 4.68 -9.90 -12.33
CA GLY A 224 4.64 -9.41 -13.71
C GLY A 224 3.22 -9.38 -14.28
N VAL A 225 3.12 -9.31 -15.62
CA VAL A 225 1.84 -9.12 -16.32
C VAL A 225 1.15 -10.45 -16.63
N LYS A 226 1.88 -11.55 -16.69
CA LYS A 226 1.36 -12.87 -17.07
C LYS A 226 1.76 -13.92 -16.03
N VAL A 227 0.86 -14.85 -15.73
CA VAL A 227 1.12 -16.02 -14.88
C VAL A 227 2.25 -16.87 -15.48
N ARG A 228 3.20 -17.27 -14.66
CA ARG A 228 4.34 -18.11 -15.02
C ARG A 228 4.24 -19.48 -14.37
N ARG A 229 4.93 -20.46 -14.96
CA ARG A 229 5.03 -21.83 -14.44
C ARG A 229 5.53 -21.90 -12.99
N SER A 230 6.40 -20.96 -12.58
CA SER A 230 6.90 -20.86 -11.20
C SER A 230 5.86 -20.32 -10.21
N ASP A 231 4.83 -19.61 -10.68
CA ASP A 231 3.86 -18.98 -9.81
C ASP A 231 2.77 -19.97 -9.36
N VAL A 232 2.48 -20.98 -10.20
CA VAL A 232 1.34 -21.91 -9.99
C VAL A 232 1.58 -22.96 -8.91
N THR A 233 2.83 -23.14 -8.48
CA THR A 233 3.18 -24.06 -7.38
C THR A 233 3.30 -23.36 -6.02
N VAL A 234 2.99 -22.08 -5.95
CA VAL A 234 3.06 -21.28 -4.73
C VAL A 234 1.66 -21.10 -4.17
N ALA A 235 1.33 -21.77 -3.07
CA ALA A 235 -0.01 -21.77 -2.46
C ALA A 235 -0.50 -20.35 -2.11
N LYS A 236 0.39 -19.48 -1.63
CA LYS A 236 0.07 -18.09 -1.27
C LYS A 236 -0.50 -17.30 -2.45
N ASN A 237 -0.13 -17.64 -3.67
CA ASN A 237 -0.64 -16.96 -4.87
C ASN A 237 -2.13 -17.24 -5.14
N TYR A 238 -2.71 -18.26 -4.50
CA TYR A 238 -4.13 -18.62 -4.58
C TYR A 238 -4.95 -18.09 -3.40
N MET A 239 -4.34 -17.44 -2.40
CA MET A 239 -5.07 -16.89 -1.26
C MET A 239 -5.82 -15.63 -1.68
N THR A 240 -7.03 -15.46 -1.16
CA THR A 240 -7.81 -14.23 -1.32
C THR A 240 -7.17 -13.10 -0.51
N HIS A 241 -7.52 -11.86 -0.82
CA HIS A 241 -7.04 -10.68 -0.06
C HIS A 241 -7.42 -10.78 1.42
N GLU A 242 -8.61 -11.26 1.73
CA GLU A 242 -9.08 -11.45 3.10
C GLU A 242 -8.28 -12.52 3.85
N GLU A 243 -7.96 -13.64 3.19
CA GLU A 243 -7.13 -14.71 3.76
C GLU A 243 -5.70 -14.22 4.02
N ILE A 244 -5.12 -13.44 3.11
CA ILE A 244 -3.80 -12.84 3.29
C ILE A 244 -3.81 -11.85 4.47
N SER A 245 -4.83 -10.99 4.54
CA SER A 245 -4.98 -10.04 5.66
C SER A 245 -5.12 -10.78 6.99
N THR A 246 -5.93 -11.83 7.03
CA THR A 246 -6.10 -12.70 8.21
C THR A 246 -4.78 -13.38 8.60
N LEU A 247 -4.06 -13.96 7.64
CA LEU A 247 -2.75 -14.58 7.87
C LEU A 247 -1.76 -13.57 8.46
N ASN A 248 -1.68 -12.38 7.86
CA ASN A 248 -0.80 -11.31 8.32
C ASN A 248 -1.14 -10.87 9.75
N LEU A 249 -2.43 -10.79 10.09
CA LEU A 249 -2.88 -10.46 11.44
C LEU A 249 -2.45 -11.52 12.46
N ILE A 250 -2.74 -12.80 12.17
CA ILE A 250 -2.39 -13.93 13.04
C ILE A 250 -0.86 -13.99 13.25
N VAL A 251 -0.09 -13.86 12.17
CA VAL A 251 1.38 -13.87 12.23
C VAL A 251 1.90 -12.74 13.12
N ASN A 252 1.40 -11.51 12.95
CA ASN A 252 1.84 -10.38 13.77
C ASN A 252 1.50 -10.57 15.25
N MET A 253 0.28 -11.02 15.57
CA MET A 253 -0.13 -11.31 16.94
C MET A 253 0.74 -12.40 17.57
N TYR A 254 1.06 -13.46 16.83
CA TYR A 254 1.94 -14.52 17.33
C TYR A 254 3.37 -14.05 17.55
N LEU A 255 3.90 -13.20 16.66
CA LEU A 255 5.24 -12.61 16.84
C LEU A 255 5.30 -11.71 18.08
N ASP A 256 4.27 -10.90 18.32
CA ASP A 256 4.18 -10.04 19.51
C ASP A 256 4.08 -10.89 20.80
N TYR A 257 3.29 -11.97 20.77
CA TYR A 257 3.23 -12.94 21.86
C TYR A 257 4.59 -13.59 22.12
N ALA A 258 5.27 -14.05 21.08
CA ALA A 258 6.59 -14.68 21.19
C ALA A 258 7.66 -13.70 21.71
N GLU A 259 7.64 -12.44 21.26
CA GLU A 259 8.52 -11.39 21.78
C GLU A 259 8.26 -11.11 23.28
N LEU A 260 7.00 -11.13 23.71
CA LEU A 260 6.64 -10.99 25.11
C LEU A 260 7.21 -12.13 25.97
N GLN A 261 7.12 -13.38 25.48
CA GLN A 261 7.71 -14.54 26.19
C GLN A 261 9.24 -14.44 26.27
N ALA A 262 9.89 -14.02 25.17
CA ALA A 262 11.32 -13.82 25.12
C ALA A 262 11.81 -12.76 26.13
N LYS A 263 11.09 -11.64 26.25
CA LYS A 263 11.37 -10.59 27.24
C LYS A 263 11.19 -11.07 28.69
N GLY A 264 10.32 -12.04 28.91
CA GLY A 264 10.09 -12.65 30.23
C GLY A 264 11.21 -13.55 30.70
N HIS A 265 12.24 -13.80 29.89
CA HIS A 265 13.41 -14.65 30.20
C HIS A 265 13.04 -16.08 30.65
N ASN A 266 11.87 -16.56 30.24
CA ASN A 266 11.43 -17.92 30.51
C ASN A 266 12.21 -18.90 29.62
N PRO A 267 12.92 -19.89 30.14
CA PRO A 267 13.55 -20.90 29.30
C PRO A 267 12.49 -21.66 28.51
N MET A 268 12.61 -21.65 27.20
CA MET A 268 11.68 -22.29 26.29
C MET A 268 12.41 -23.31 25.43
N HIS A 269 11.82 -24.47 25.23
CA HIS A 269 12.27 -25.46 24.25
C HIS A 269 11.50 -25.26 22.92
N MET A 270 12.05 -25.76 21.83
CA MET A 270 11.36 -25.67 20.52
C MET A 270 9.99 -26.35 20.51
N ALA A 271 9.84 -27.46 21.22
CA ALA A 271 8.56 -28.14 21.40
C ALA A 271 7.52 -27.30 22.14
N ASP A 272 7.94 -26.46 23.10
CA ASP A 272 7.05 -25.57 23.84
C ASP A 272 6.44 -24.51 22.91
N TRP A 273 7.22 -23.99 21.96
CA TRP A 273 6.74 -23.03 20.97
C TRP A 273 5.67 -23.61 20.06
N GLU A 274 5.82 -24.87 19.65
CA GLU A 274 4.81 -25.54 18.81
C GLU A 274 3.50 -25.78 19.58
N SER A 275 3.58 -26.18 20.83
CA SER A 275 2.41 -26.34 21.72
C SER A 275 1.72 -24.98 21.91
N LYS A 276 2.48 -23.93 22.27
CA LYS A 276 1.95 -22.59 22.47
C LYS A 276 1.35 -21.97 21.22
N LEU A 277 1.86 -22.28 20.03
CA LEU A 277 1.22 -21.86 18.77
C LEU A 277 -0.18 -22.51 18.65
N GLY A 278 -0.30 -23.80 18.94
CA GLY A 278 -1.59 -24.47 18.93
C GLY A 278 -2.59 -23.83 19.89
N ASP A 279 -2.17 -23.58 21.13
CA ASP A 279 -2.99 -22.94 22.16
C ASP A 279 -3.38 -21.50 21.77
N PHE A 280 -2.43 -20.74 21.22
CA PHE A 280 -2.66 -19.39 20.71
C PHE A 280 -3.72 -19.36 19.58
N LEU A 281 -3.62 -20.29 18.64
CA LEU A 281 -4.60 -20.39 17.53
C LEU A 281 -5.98 -20.77 18.06
N ARG A 282 -6.11 -21.75 18.96
CA ARG A 282 -7.38 -22.13 19.61
C ARG A 282 -7.98 -20.98 20.40
N PHE A 283 -7.15 -20.25 21.18
CA PHE A 283 -7.61 -19.07 21.93
C PHE A 283 -8.19 -17.99 21.02
N ASN A 284 -7.64 -17.82 19.80
CA ASN A 284 -8.15 -16.89 18.80
C ASN A 284 -9.28 -17.47 17.92
N GLY A 285 -9.88 -18.58 18.33
CA GLY A 285 -11.00 -19.21 17.60
C GLY A 285 -10.63 -19.79 16.24
N ARG A 286 -9.35 -20.14 16.05
CA ARG A 286 -8.85 -20.71 14.79
C ARG A 286 -8.65 -22.22 14.93
N GLU A 287 -8.96 -22.92 13.84
CA GLU A 287 -8.70 -24.36 13.77
C GLU A 287 -7.18 -24.61 13.68
N VAL A 288 -6.73 -25.64 14.36
CA VAL A 288 -5.32 -26.05 14.37
C VAL A 288 -5.15 -27.29 13.51
N LEU A 289 -4.20 -27.22 12.58
CA LEU A 289 -3.83 -28.38 11.77
C LEU A 289 -3.23 -29.47 12.67
N GLU A 290 -3.95 -30.58 12.81
CA GLU A 290 -3.52 -31.74 13.62
C GLU A 290 -2.83 -32.84 12.80
N ASN A 291 -2.97 -32.79 11.46
CA ASN A 291 -2.41 -33.76 10.52
C ASN A 291 -1.69 -33.06 9.36
N PHE A 292 -1.18 -33.83 8.41
CA PHE A 292 -0.44 -33.32 7.25
C PHE A 292 -1.35 -32.91 6.07
N GLY A 293 -2.68 -32.83 6.28
CA GLY A 293 -3.64 -32.59 5.21
C GLY A 293 -3.95 -33.88 4.40
N THR A 294 -4.88 -33.75 3.46
CA THR A 294 -5.39 -34.85 2.63
C THR A 294 -4.67 -34.98 1.30
N VAL A 295 -4.02 -33.88 0.84
CA VAL A 295 -3.34 -33.80 -0.47
C VAL A 295 -1.81 -33.76 -0.27
N LYS A 296 -1.10 -34.64 -0.96
CA LYS A 296 0.37 -34.61 -0.97
C LYS A 296 0.87 -33.49 -1.88
N ARG A 297 2.00 -32.89 -1.52
CA ARG A 297 2.59 -31.76 -2.24
C ARG A 297 2.88 -32.11 -3.71
N GLU A 298 3.45 -33.27 -3.98
CA GLU A 298 3.81 -33.70 -5.33
C GLU A 298 2.56 -33.83 -6.23
N VAL A 299 1.42 -34.26 -5.63
CA VAL A 299 0.13 -34.39 -6.34
C VAL A 299 -0.42 -33.00 -6.69
N ALA A 300 -0.40 -32.08 -5.75
CA ALA A 300 -0.87 -30.70 -5.97
C ALA A 300 -0.01 -29.95 -7.01
N GLU A 301 1.31 -30.05 -6.89
CA GLU A 301 2.24 -29.43 -7.86
C GLU A 301 2.05 -29.99 -9.28
N LYS A 302 1.89 -31.30 -9.41
CA LYS A 302 1.63 -31.94 -10.70
C LYS A 302 0.32 -31.45 -11.32
N LEU A 303 -0.76 -31.41 -10.53
CA LEU A 303 -2.06 -30.92 -10.96
C LEU A 303 -1.97 -29.45 -11.41
N ALA A 304 -1.32 -28.59 -10.62
CA ALA A 304 -1.14 -27.19 -10.98
C ALA A 304 -0.38 -26.99 -12.28
N LEU A 305 0.64 -27.82 -12.53
CA LEU A 305 1.41 -27.77 -13.77
C LEU A 305 0.60 -28.25 -14.98
N GLU A 306 -0.22 -29.29 -14.83
CA GLU A 306 -1.13 -29.78 -15.86
C GLU A 306 -2.19 -28.71 -16.19
N GLN A 307 -2.76 -28.05 -15.18
CA GLN A 307 -3.69 -26.93 -15.38
C GLN A 307 -3.01 -25.73 -16.05
N TYR A 308 -1.75 -25.46 -15.71
CA TYR A 308 -0.99 -24.39 -16.35
C TYR A 308 -0.74 -24.63 -17.84
N GLU A 309 -0.41 -25.86 -18.23
CA GLU A 309 -0.21 -26.22 -19.64
C GLU A 309 -1.48 -25.97 -20.48
N GLN A 310 -2.64 -26.32 -19.93
CA GLN A 310 -3.93 -26.04 -20.57
C GLN A 310 -4.23 -24.53 -20.63
N TYR A 311 -4.01 -23.82 -19.52
CA TYR A 311 -4.20 -22.37 -19.42
C TYR A 311 -3.31 -21.62 -20.43
N ASP A 312 -2.01 -21.98 -20.51
CA ASP A 312 -1.08 -21.31 -21.40
C ASP A 312 -1.40 -21.60 -22.88
N ALA A 313 -1.87 -22.81 -23.21
CA ALA A 313 -2.34 -23.15 -24.55
C ALA A 313 -3.58 -22.31 -24.94
N ASN A 314 -4.58 -22.25 -24.05
CA ASN A 314 -5.80 -21.44 -24.28
C ASN A 314 -5.47 -19.96 -24.44
N ARG A 315 -4.60 -19.41 -23.59
CA ARG A 315 -4.15 -18.03 -23.66
C ARG A 315 -3.48 -17.69 -24.98
N ARG A 316 -2.58 -18.56 -25.47
CA ARG A 316 -1.88 -18.35 -26.77
C ARG A 316 -2.84 -18.34 -27.95
N VAL A 317 -3.91 -19.15 -27.90
CA VAL A 317 -4.95 -19.14 -28.93
C VAL A 317 -5.72 -17.83 -28.91
N LEU A 318 -6.07 -17.33 -27.72
CA LEU A 318 -6.78 -16.05 -27.58
C LEU A 318 -5.89 -14.87 -28.02
N GLU A 319 -4.63 -14.81 -27.57
CA GLU A 319 -3.68 -13.77 -27.98
C GLU A 319 -3.48 -13.76 -29.52
N ALA A 320 -3.40 -14.92 -30.16
CA ALA A 320 -3.29 -15.01 -31.61
C ALA A 320 -4.57 -14.56 -32.35
N SER A 321 -5.75 -14.76 -31.76
CA SER A 321 -7.00 -14.25 -32.33
C SER A 321 -7.14 -12.74 -32.20
N ASP A 322 -6.75 -12.18 -31.08
CA ASP A 322 -6.79 -10.73 -30.84
C ASP A 322 -5.81 -9.98 -31.77
N ASP A 323 -4.60 -10.51 -31.98
CA ASP A 323 -3.63 -9.97 -32.94
C ASP A 323 -4.20 -9.95 -34.39
N VAL A 324 -4.94 -10.99 -34.80
CA VAL A 324 -5.58 -11.07 -36.12
C VAL A 324 -6.74 -10.07 -36.24
N ASP A 325 -7.51 -9.88 -35.17
CA ASP A 325 -8.63 -8.93 -35.16
C ASP A 325 -8.13 -7.47 -35.19
N GLU A 326 -7.03 -7.16 -34.47
CA GLU A 326 -6.38 -5.85 -34.50
C GLU A 326 -5.80 -5.53 -35.87
N LEU A 327 -5.08 -6.48 -36.50
CA LEU A 327 -4.59 -6.35 -37.87
C LEU A 327 -5.73 -6.16 -38.88
N THR A 328 -6.86 -6.86 -38.70
CA THR A 328 -8.03 -6.75 -39.56
C THR A 328 -8.73 -5.38 -39.41
N ALA A 329 -8.76 -4.84 -38.22
CA ALA A 329 -9.30 -3.50 -37.94
C ALA A 329 -8.41 -2.40 -38.53
N ASP A 330 -7.09 -2.54 -38.46
CA ASP A 330 -6.13 -1.60 -39.06
C ASP A 330 -6.17 -1.63 -40.58
N VAL A 331 -6.31 -2.81 -41.21
CA VAL A 331 -6.52 -2.93 -42.66
C VAL A 331 -7.83 -2.26 -43.11
N LYS A 332 -8.90 -2.33 -42.30
CA LYS A 332 -10.17 -1.63 -42.60
C LYS A 332 -10.04 -0.10 -42.48
N ARG A 333 -9.20 0.41 -41.58
CA ARG A 333 -8.92 1.85 -41.42
C ARG A 333 -8.06 2.41 -42.56
N LEU A 334 -7.25 1.58 -43.21
CA LEU A 334 -6.36 1.96 -44.32
C LEU A 334 -6.98 1.84 -45.68
N LYS A 335 -8.24 1.35 -45.82
CA LYS A 335 -8.95 1.40 -47.07
C LYS A 335 -9.57 2.77 -47.28
N PRO A 336 -9.28 3.47 -48.44
CA PRO A 336 -9.77 4.81 -48.77
C PRO A 336 -11.27 4.86 -48.93
#